data_8c7d4d82a3b046e8cb604a88bd0358e3
#
_entry.id   8c7d4d82a3b046e8cb604a88bd0358e3
#
_cell.length_a   1.000
_cell.length_b   1.000
_cell.length_c   1.000
_cell.angle_alpha   90.00
_cell.angle_beta   90.00
_cell.angle_gamma   90.00
#
_symmetry.space_group_name_H-M   'P 1'
#
loop_
_entity.id
_entity.type
_entity.pdbx_description
1 polymer ?
#
loop_
_entity_poly.entity_id
_entity_poly.type
_entity_poly.pdbx_seq_one_letter_code
_entity_poly.pdbx_strand_id
1 'polypeptide(L)'
;MPAAERQAGETAADSRNGEKTVAEVRQMLETTQKGQTANTPGNYKAVFLYDPLLSGAFSNNLLTDRIDIVKHLGWYRDGSRLTDVDIQYLVLYLEEHYGLTSEKRIEGAIKVAANEYRYHPVRDYLNSLQWDGTERVRYALRHFLGAEVNDYNYEVLLLFMLGAVARVFKPGTKFEVMLCLVGGQGAGKSTFFRFLAVRDEWFSDDLRKLDDDNVYRKLQGHWIIEMSEMIATANAKSIEDIKSFLSRQKETYKAPYEVHPKDHKRQCVFAGTSNTLDFLPLDRTGNRRFLPVQVQAEAAEVHILEDEAASRAYIGQMWAEVMEVYRKGDVKLKLSPAMEKYLKEHQRSFMPEDTLATRILNFLDGYGGKMVCSLQIYHEGLGHPAYEEPKQYDIRDINSIMKNYAAGWKAFENPRHFPSPYNRQKGWERVEPPDNGGHGKSGFQPLPEGEAVQLGLPEEWLEAGKP
;
A
#
# COMPACT_ATOMS: atom_id res chain seq x y z
N MET A 1 -7.08 10.71 -22.25
CA MET A 1 -8.00 11.54 -21.48
C MET A 1 -7.87 12.98 -21.84
N PRO A 2 -8.98 13.65 -21.90
CA PRO A 2 -9.20 14.75 -22.80
C PRO A 2 -8.85 16.11 -22.22
N ALA A 3 -8.71 17.05 -23.13
CA ALA A 3 -8.36 18.46 -22.97
C ALA A 3 -9.16 19.27 -21.91
N ALA A 4 -10.18 18.73 -21.30
CA ALA A 4 -11.02 19.45 -20.34
C ALA A 4 -10.39 19.62 -18.93
N GLU A 5 -9.43 18.75 -18.53
CA GLU A 5 -8.73 18.89 -17.24
C GLU A 5 -7.53 19.86 -17.30
N ARG A 6 -7.00 20.14 -18.50
CA ARG A 6 -5.96 21.18 -18.67
C ARG A 6 -6.52 22.59 -18.53
N GLN A 7 -7.78 22.80 -18.90
CA GLN A 7 -8.42 24.12 -18.78
C GLN A 7 -8.82 24.52 -17.35
N ALA A 8 -9.03 23.54 -16.45
CA ALA A 8 -9.36 23.85 -15.05
C ALA A 8 -8.17 24.33 -14.21
N GLY A 9 -6.93 23.95 -14.59
CA GLY A 9 -5.70 24.41 -13.92
C GLY A 9 -5.21 25.77 -14.39
N GLU A 10 -5.40 26.08 -15.66
CA GLU A 10 -4.97 27.37 -16.22
C GLU A 10 -5.97 28.51 -15.98
N THR A 11 -7.25 28.23 -15.86
CA THR A 11 -8.27 29.25 -15.60
C THR A 11 -8.32 29.73 -14.15
N ALA A 12 -7.82 28.95 -13.18
CA ALA A 12 -7.75 29.37 -11.77
C ALA A 12 -6.53 30.29 -11.46
N ALA A 13 -5.51 30.27 -12.31
CA ALA A 13 -4.32 31.09 -12.14
C ALA A 13 -4.45 32.50 -12.75
N ASP A 14 -5.35 32.71 -13.67
CA ASP A 14 -5.43 33.94 -14.47
C ASP A 14 -6.54 34.93 -14.07
N SER A 15 -7.41 34.55 -13.11
CA SER A 15 -8.36 35.49 -12.50
C SER A 15 -7.86 36.03 -11.16
N ARG A 16 -6.62 36.50 -11.11
CA ARG A 16 -6.17 37.44 -10.05
C ARG A 16 -6.88 38.76 -10.32
N ASN A 17 -8.08 38.92 -9.77
CA ASN A 17 -8.66 40.22 -9.57
C ASN A 17 -7.59 41.08 -8.92
N GLY A 18 -7.23 42.22 -9.53
CA GLY A 18 -6.13 43.07 -9.10
C GLY A 18 -6.19 43.29 -7.59
N GLU A 19 -5.06 43.14 -6.93
CA GLU A 19 -4.94 43.33 -5.49
C GLU A 19 -5.52 44.71 -5.15
N LYS A 20 -6.55 44.72 -4.28
CA LYS A 20 -7.21 45.93 -3.82
C LYS A 20 -6.50 46.43 -2.58
N THR A 21 -6.45 47.74 -2.39
CA THR A 21 -6.01 48.34 -1.15
C THR A 21 -7.03 48.12 -0.02
N VAL A 22 -6.59 48.18 1.23
CA VAL A 22 -7.49 48.10 2.40
C VAL A 22 -8.61 49.13 2.31
N ALA A 23 -8.33 50.32 1.78
CA ALA A 23 -9.32 51.42 1.61
C ALA A 23 -10.40 51.04 0.58
N GLU A 24 -10.00 50.47 -0.55
CA GLU A 24 -10.95 49.98 -1.58
C GLU A 24 -11.81 48.82 -1.07
N VAL A 25 -11.22 47.90 -0.30
CA VAL A 25 -11.99 46.81 0.32
C VAL A 25 -13.02 47.35 1.30
N ARG A 26 -12.62 48.34 2.15
CA ARG A 26 -13.56 49.03 3.07
C ARG A 26 -14.76 49.61 2.35
N GLN A 27 -14.55 50.25 1.19
CA GLN A 27 -15.64 50.85 0.40
C GLN A 27 -16.64 49.82 -0.17
N MET A 28 -16.22 48.53 -0.31
CA MET A 28 -17.06 47.46 -0.79
C MET A 28 -17.96 46.89 0.30
N LEU A 29 -17.66 47.16 1.59
CA LEU A 29 -18.32 46.50 2.71
C LEU A 29 -19.65 47.22 3.00
N GLU A 30 -20.66 46.39 3.32
CA GLU A 30 -21.94 46.89 3.84
C GLU A 30 -21.76 47.61 5.16
N THR A 31 -22.44 48.75 5.34
CA THR A 31 -22.38 49.53 6.58
C THR A 31 -23.74 49.51 7.28
N THR A 32 -23.72 49.71 8.58
CA THR A 32 -24.94 49.91 9.41
C THR A 32 -25.49 51.30 9.20
N GLN A 33 -26.70 51.57 9.68
CA GLN A 33 -27.30 52.90 9.68
C GLN A 33 -26.46 53.98 10.40
N LYS A 34 -25.54 53.53 11.29
CA LYS A 34 -24.59 54.40 12.03
C LYS A 34 -23.25 54.61 11.31
N GLY A 35 -23.09 54.12 10.06
CA GLY A 35 -21.89 54.22 9.27
C GLY A 35 -20.73 53.28 9.69
N GLN A 36 -20.98 52.33 10.60
CA GLN A 36 -20.01 51.33 10.98
C GLN A 36 -20.09 50.15 10.04
N THR A 37 -18.98 49.39 9.83
CA THR A 37 -18.98 48.17 9.04
C THR A 37 -19.98 47.19 9.64
N ALA A 38 -20.90 46.71 8.80
CA ALA A 38 -21.91 45.72 9.22
C ALA A 38 -21.25 44.34 9.48
N ASN A 39 -21.57 43.76 10.61
CA ASN A 39 -21.03 42.47 11.01
C ASN A 39 -21.79 41.31 10.30
N THR A 40 -21.68 41.22 8.95
CA THR A 40 -22.37 40.25 8.11
C THR A 40 -21.40 39.21 7.56
N PRO A 41 -21.83 37.93 7.34
CA PRO A 41 -20.96 36.91 6.69
C PRO A 41 -20.42 37.37 5.32
N GLY A 42 -21.17 38.18 4.58
CA GLY A 42 -20.78 38.74 3.29
C GLY A 42 -19.56 39.64 3.39
N ASN A 43 -19.53 40.53 4.40
CA ASN A 43 -18.37 41.42 4.64
C ASN A 43 -17.11 40.61 5.00
N TYR A 44 -17.19 39.60 5.86
CA TYR A 44 -16.05 38.73 6.16
C TYR A 44 -15.56 38.01 4.90
N LYS A 45 -16.47 37.43 4.11
CA LYS A 45 -16.12 36.79 2.84
C LYS A 45 -15.41 37.76 1.90
N ALA A 46 -15.94 38.99 1.75
CA ALA A 46 -15.36 40.00 0.88
C ALA A 46 -13.93 40.37 1.32
N VAL A 47 -13.70 40.55 2.63
CA VAL A 47 -12.35 40.84 3.15
C VAL A 47 -11.40 39.70 2.83
N PHE A 48 -11.75 38.45 3.11
CA PHE A 48 -10.88 37.29 2.83
C PHE A 48 -10.60 37.05 1.34
N LEU A 49 -11.45 37.54 0.45
CA LEU A 49 -11.26 37.40 -1.00
C LEU A 49 -10.48 38.56 -1.63
N TYR A 50 -10.53 39.77 -1.05
CA TYR A 50 -10.04 40.97 -1.73
C TYR A 50 -8.98 41.75 -0.93
N ASP A 51 -8.82 41.52 0.38
CA ASP A 51 -7.80 42.17 1.18
C ASP A 51 -6.39 41.78 0.70
N PRO A 52 -5.45 42.73 0.58
CA PRO A 52 -4.12 42.49 0.01
C PRO A 52 -3.30 41.44 0.80
N LEU A 53 -3.49 41.38 2.13
CA LEU A 53 -2.81 40.37 2.97
C LEU A 53 -3.49 39.03 2.93
N LEU A 54 -4.84 38.99 2.95
CA LEU A 54 -5.63 37.77 3.18
C LEU A 54 -6.05 37.06 1.89
N SER A 55 -6.15 37.78 0.77
CA SER A 55 -6.53 37.22 -0.51
C SER A 55 -5.56 36.13 -0.97
N GLY A 56 -6.08 34.91 -1.23
CA GLY A 56 -5.27 33.77 -1.61
C GLY A 56 -4.29 33.27 -0.54
N ALA A 57 -4.41 33.76 0.72
CA ALA A 57 -3.55 33.29 1.81
C ALA A 57 -3.96 31.94 2.39
N PHE A 58 -5.22 31.57 2.25
CA PHE A 58 -5.79 30.35 2.81
C PHE A 58 -6.09 29.35 1.70
N SER A 59 -5.59 28.12 1.85
CA SER A 59 -5.74 27.08 0.85
C SER A 59 -6.13 25.76 1.49
N ASN A 60 -7.07 25.01 0.87
CA ASN A 60 -7.45 23.71 1.38
C ASN A 60 -6.49 22.64 0.87
N ASN A 61 -5.74 22.05 1.79
CA ASN A 61 -4.83 20.95 1.51
C ASN A 61 -5.63 19.63 1.41
N LEU A 62 -5.75 19.10 0.19
CA LEU A 62 -6.56 17.91 -0.09
C LEU A 62 -5.95 16.60 0.44
N LEU A 63 -4.67 16.56 0.80
CA LEU A 63 -4.03 15.41 1.43
C LEU A 63 -4.37 15.33 2.92
N THR A 64 -4.30 16.47 3.61
CA THR A 64 -4.54 16.54 5.06
C THR A 64 -6.01 16.83 5.41
N ASP A 65 -6.83 17.25 4.42
CA ASP A 65 -8.19 17.78 4.60
C ASP A 65 -8.23 18.93 5.63
N ARG A 66 -7.21 19.80 5.60
CA ARG A 66 -7.02 20.94 6.50
C ARG A 66 -6.73 22.20 5.73
N ILE A 67 -6.89 23.34 6.38
CA ILE A 67 -6.57 24.64 5.82
C ILE A 67 -5.12 24.96 6.15
N ASP A 68 -4.36 25.29 5.12
CA ASP A 68 -3.01 25.80 5.21
C ASP A 68 -2.97 27.30 4.86
N ILE A 69 -2.05 28.01 5.48
CA ILE A 69 -1.72 29.38 5.15
C ILE A 69 -0.49 29.37 4.24
N VAL A 70 -0.67 29.81 3.02
CA VAL A 70 0.33 29.73 1.93
C VAL A 70 1.02 31.06 1.61
N LYS A 71 0.62 32.16 2.31
CA LYS A 71 1.25 33.47 2.25
C LYS A 71 1.82 33.87 3.61
N HIS A 72 2.82 34.76 3.62
CA HIS A 72 3.29 35.42 4.84
C HIS A 72 2.27 36.46 5.31
N LEU A 73 1.77 36.32 6.53
CA LEU A 73 0.71 37.18 7.09
C LEU A 73 1.24 38.25 8.06
N GLY A 74 2.55 38.50 8.10
CA GLY A 74 3.14 39.58 8.93
C GLY A 74 3.46 39.15 10.37
N TRP A 75 3.15 37.94 10.81
CA TRP A 75 3.51 37.40 12.12
C TRP A 75 4.27 36.08 12.00
N TYR A 76 4.98 35.72 13.09
CA TYR A 76 5.74 34.49 13.16
C TYR A 76 4.81 33.26 13.18
N ARG A 77 5.18 32.24 12.40
CA ARG A 77 4.46 30.98 12.28
C ARG A 77 5.43 29.81 12.18
N ASP A 78 5.07 28.73 12.85
CA ASP A 78 5.78 27.45 12.75
C ASP A 78 4.99 26.50 11.83
N GLY A 79 5.36 26.48 10.55
CA GLY A 79 4.72 25.65 9.53
C GLY A 79 3.54 26.32 8.79
N SER A 80 2.92 25.57 7.88
CA SER A 80 1.84 26.07 7.00
C SER A 80 0.44 25.95 7.59
N ARG A 81 0.22 25.06 8.54
CA ARG A 81 -1.11 24.76 9.08
C ARG A 81 -1.71 25.91 9.83
N LEU A 82 -2.99 26.23 9.55
CA LEU A 82 -3.78 27.19 10.32
C LEU A 82 -3.88 26.74 11.81
N THR A 83 -3.58 27.64 12.74
CA THR A 83 -3.61 27.43 14.19
C THR A 83 -4.58 28.37 14.89
N ASP A 84 -4.93 28.08 16.15
CA ASP A 84 -5.77 28.97 16.96
C ASP A 84 -5.11 30.34 17.19
N VAL A 85 -3.76 30.39 17.26
CA VAL A 85 -3.00 31.65 17.38
C VAL A 85 -3.18 32.50 16.12
N ASP A 86 -3.19 31.87 14.92
CA ASP A 86 -3.45 32.61 13.67
C ASP A 86 -4.84 33.24 13.69
N ILE A 87 -5.84 32.55 14.25
CA ILE A 87 -7.20 33.10 14.37
C ILE A 87 -7.19 34.35 15.26
N GLN A 88 -6.44 34.36 16.36
CA GLN A 88 -6.33 35.56 17.24
C GLN A 88 -5.65 36.73 16.52
N TYR A 89 -4.57 36.49 15.77
CA TYR A 89 -3.96 37.55 14.95
C TYR A 89 -4.91 38.09 13.88
N LEU A 90 -5.73 37.21 13.28
CA LEU A 90 -6.74 37.62 12.30
C LEU A 90 -7.86 38.44 12.94
N VAL A 91 -8.27 38.14 14.17
CA VAL A 91 -9.24 38.98 14.92
C VAL A 91 -8.68 40.37 15.09
N LEU A 92 -7.43 40.51 15.58
CA LEU A 92 -6.78 41.82 15.78
C LEU A 92 -6.66 42.59 14.47
N TYR A 93 -6.20 41.95 13.40
CA TYR A 93 -6.07 42.55 12.08
C TYR A 93 -7.41 43.06 11.52
N LEU A 94 -8.47 42.24 11.61
CA LEU A 94 -9.79 42.59 11.08
C LEU A 94 -10.48 43.65 11.93
N GLU A 95 -10.24 43.69 13.24
CA GLU A 95 -10.72 44.73 14.12
C GLU A 95 -10.09 46.09 13.75
N GLU A 96 -8.78 46.13 13.65
CA GLU A 96 -8.03 47.35 13.32
C GLU A 96 -8.39 47.91 11.95
N HIS A 97 -8.42 47.06 10.94
CA HIS A 97 -8.60 47.53 9.58
C HIS A 97 -10.06 47.61 9.11
N TYR A 98 -10.97 46.83 9.68
CA TYR A 98 -12.35 46.71 9.19
C TYR A 98 -13.44 46.84 10.26
N GLY A 99 -13.09 46.86 11.54
CA GLY A 99 -14.05 46.86 12.64
C GLY A 99 -14.82 45.54 12.77
N LEU A 100 -14.26 44.42 12.29
CA LEU A 100 -14.85 43.10 12.29
C LEU A 100 -14.20 42.23 13.36
N THR A 101 -14.98 41.74 14.36
CA THR A 101 -14.44 41.08 15.58
C THR A 101 -14.98 39.69 15.83
N SER A 102 -15.89 39.17 15.00
CA SER A 102 -16.53 37.84 15.24
C SER A 102 -15.66 36.67 14.81
N GLU A 103 -14.99 36.03 15.74
CA GLU A 103 -14.13 34.85 15.52
C GLU A 103 -14.87 33.74 14.72
N LYS A 104 -16.11 33.40 15.10
CA LYS A 104 -16.92 32.41 14.39
C LYS A 104 -17.14 32.75 12.91
N ARG A 105 -17.27 34.05 12.56
CA ARG A 105 -17.44 34.49 11.17
C ARG A 105 -16.11 34.52 10.43
N ILE A 106 -15.03 34.83 11.11
CA ILE A 106 -13.65 34.71 10.61
C ILE A 106 -13.40 33.27 10.19
N GLU A 107 -13.62 32.31 11.06
CA GLU A 107 -13.47 30.88 10.74
C GLU A 107 -14.34 30.44 9.56
N GLY A 108 -15.59 30.91 9.51
CA GLY A 108 -16.51 30.65 8.39
C GLY A 108 -15.99 31.21 7.07
N ALA A 109 -15.48 32.43 7.07
CA ALA A 109 -14.92 33.10 5.90
C ALA A 109 -13.65 32.43 5.41
N ILE A 110 -12.75 32.03 6.34
CA ILE A 110 -11.55 31.26 6.03
C ILE A 110 -11.90 29.95 5.30
N LYS A 111 -12.89 29.18 5.80
CA LYS A 111 -13.35 27.95 5.18
C LYS A 111 -13.86 28.17 3.75
N VAL A 112 -14.60 29.25 3.52
CA VAL A 112 -15.08 29.63 2.18
C VAL A 112 -13.93 30.04 1.28
N ALA A 113 -13.04 30.93 1.74
CA ALA A 113 -11.89 31.39 0.97
C ALA A 113 -10.94 30.24 0.62
N ALA A 114 -10.60 29.39 1.59
CA ALA A 114 -9.74 28.24 1.35
C ALA A 114 -10.34 27.23 0.37
N ASN A 115 -11.67 27.13 0.29
CA ASN A 115 -12.34 26.24 -0.67
C ASN A 115 -12.22 26.72 -2.13
N GLU A 116 -12.01 28.02 -2.37
CA GLU A 116 -11.70 28.56 -3.70
C GLU A 116 -10.28 28.16 -4.17
N TYR A 117 -9.35 27.98 -3.22
CA TYR A 117 -7.96 27.67 -3.48
C TYR A 117 -7.61 26.30 -2.88
N ARG A 118 -7.75 25.24 -3.71
CA ARG A 118 -7.45 23.86 -3.31
C ARG A 118 -6.16 23.43 -3.94
N TYR A 119 -5.33 22.73 -3.20
CA TYR A 119 -4.12 22.12 -3.72
C TYR A 119 -3.89 20.74 -3.15
N HIS A 120 -3.07 19.95 -3.81
CA HIS A 120 -2.69 18.62 -3.34
C HIS A 120 -1.18 18.47 -3.42
N PRO A 121 -0.46 18.57 -2.29
CA PRO A 121 0.99 18.72 -2.30
C PRO A 121 1.72 17.57 -3.03
N VAL A 122 1.23 16.33 -2.90
CA VAL A 122 1.83 15.18 -3.61
C VAL A 122 1.53 15.22 -5.11
N ARG A 123 0.34 15.64 -5.54
CA ARG A 123 0.04 15.80 -6.99
C ARG A 123 0.91 16.87 -7.63
N ASP A 124 1.05 18.00 -6.94
CA ASP A 124 1.82 19.12 -7.42
C ASP A 124 3.30 18.72 -7.56
N TYR A 125 3.84 18.00 -6.57
CA TYR A 125 5.16 17.42 -6.64
C TYR A 125 5.29 16.46 -7.83
N LEU A 126 4.42 15.46 -7.94
CA LEU A 126 4.47 14.46 -9.02
C LEU A 126 4.33 15.08 -10.42
N ASN A 127 3.50 16.12 -10.55
CA ASN A 127 3.32 16.84 -11.81
C ASN A 127 4.53 17.69 -12.18
N SER A 128 5.33 18.16 -11.21
CA SER A 128 6.54 18.95 -11.45
C SER A 128 7.73 18.11 -11.94
N LEU A 129 7.66 16.78 -11.82
CA LEU A 129 8.76 15.89 -12.15
C LEU A 129 8.94 15.72 -13.66
N GLN A 130 10.21 15.67 -14.06
CA GLN A 130 10.65 15.35 -15.43
C GLN A 130 11.63 14.18 -15.35
N TRP A 131 11.33 13.11 -16.08
CA TRP A 131 12.20 11.94 -16.16
C TRP A 131 13.38 12.19 -17.09
N ASP A 132 14.57 11.83 -16.66
CA ASP A 132 15.81 11.96 -17.41
C ASP A 132 16.05 10.82 -18.42
N GLY A 133 15.13 9.86 -18.50
CA GLY A 133 15.22 8.71 -19.43
C GLY A 133 15.98 7.51 -18.88
N THR A 134 16.55 7.59 -17.65
CA THR A 134 17.30 6.49 -17.04
C THR A 134 16.38 5.63 -16.17
N GLU A 135 16.36 4.33 -16.45
CA GLU A 135 15.63 3.36 -15.62
C GLU A 135 16.27 3.24 -14.24
N ARG A 136 15.49 3.49 -13.19
CA ARG A 136 15.92 3.38 -11.80
C ARG A 136 15.07 2.45 -10.98
N VAL A 137 13.77 2.36 -11.26
CA VAL A 137 12.85 1.53 -10.49
C VAL A 137 13.28 0.07 -10.48
N ARG A 138 13.78 -0.45 -11.61
CA ARG A 138 14.27 -1.84 -11.74
C ARG A 138 15.44 -2.14 -10.80
N TYR A 139 16.30 -1.17 -10.55
CA TYR A 139 17.55 -1.36 -9.83
C TYR A 139 17.51 -0.83 -8.39
N ALA A 140 16.50 -0.06 -8.02
CA ALA A 140 16.44 0.67 -6.75
C ALA A 140 16.54 -0.22 -5.52
N LEU A 141 15.87 -1.38 -5.52
CA LEU A 141 15.93 -2.33 -4.40
C LEU A 141 17.31 -2.97 -4.26
N ARG A 142 18.03 -3.19 -5.36
CA ARG A 142 19.43 -3.62 -5.33
C ARG A 142 20.33 -2.50 -4.85
N HIS A 143 20.15 -1.33 -5.41
CA HIS A 143 20.99 -0.17 -5.14
C HIS A 143 21.01 0.21 -3.66
N PHE A 144 19.85 0.33 -3.02
CA PHE A 144 19.75 0.78 -1.63
C PHE A 144 19.64 -0.34 -0.58
N LEU A 145 19.19 -1.53 -0.97
CA LEU A 145 18.79 -2.57 -0.01
C LEU A 145 19.42 -3.94 -0.32
N GLY A 146 20.23 -4.05 -1.39
CA GLY A 146 20.88 -5.28 -1.76
C GLY A 146 19.97 -6.42 -2.19
N ALA A 147 18.72 -6.12 -2.59
CA ALA A 147 17.81 -7.13 -3.12
C ALA A 147 18.26 -7.63 -4.50
N GLU A 148 17.85 -8.83 -4.86
CA GLU A 148 18.13 -9.39 -6.18
C GLU A 148 17.48 -8.58 -7.30
N VAL A 149 18.18 -8.37 -8.42
CA VAL A 149 17.61 -7.75 -9.62
C VAL A 149 16.90 -8.83 -10.42
N ASN A 150 15.58 -8.88 -10.31
CA ASN A 150 14.73 -9.79 -11.07
C ASN A 150 13.39 -9.13 -11.42
N ASP A 151 12.63 -9.77 -12.30
CA ASP A 151 11.35 -9.22 -12.79
C ASP A 151 10.29 -9.11 -11.67
N TYR A 152 10.32 -10.00 -10.68
CA TYR A 152 9.40 -9.94 -9.55
C TYR A 152 9.64 -8.69 -8.70
N ASN A 153 10.88 -8.46 -8.28
CA ASN A 153 11.24 -7.30 -7.45
C ASN A 153 10.98 -5.98 -8.17
N TYR A 154 11.24 -5.93 -9.48
CA TYR A 154 10.87 -4.79 -10.31
C TYR A 154 9.35 -4.56 -10.35
N GLU A 155 8.59 -5.62 -10.67
CA GLU A 155 7.15 -5.49 -10.86
C GLU A 155 6.42 -5.14 -9.55
N VAL A 156 6.85 -5.68 -8.40
CA VAL A 156 6.23 -5.35 -7.11
C VAL A 156 6.54 -3.93 -6.65
N LEU A 157 7.76 -3.42 -6.89
CA LEU A 157 8.09 -2.03 -6.58
C LEU A 157 7.32 -1.07 -7.49
N LEU A 158 7.32 -1.34 -8.80
CA LEU A 158 6.56 -0.54 -9.77
C LEU A 158 5.07 -0.52 -9.44
N LEU A 159 4.49 -1.68 -9.11
CA LEU A 159 3.08 -1.81 -8.72
C LEU A 159 2.78 -0.99 -7.46
N PHE A 160 3.64 -1.05 -6.45
CA PHE A 160 3.49 -0.27 -5.22
C PHE A 160 3.49 1.23 -5.51
N MET A 161 4.46 1.70 -6.28
CA MET A 161 4.58 3.10 -6.66
C MET A 161 3.40 3.56 -7.54
N LEU A 162 2.96 2.76 -8.52
CA LEU A 162 1.77 3.05 -9.33
C LEU A 162 0.50 3.11 -8.48
N GLY A 163 0.37 2.23 -7.48
CA GLY A 163 -0.73 2.28 -6.52
C GLY A 163 -0.74 3.57 -5.71
N ALA A 164 0.43 4.04 -5.28
CA ALA A 164 0.61 5.30 -4.56
C ALA A 164 0.21 6.50 -5.44
N VAL A 165 0.64 6.54 -6.70
CA VAL A 165 0.24 7.57 -7.67
C VAL A 165 -1.28 7.51 -7.91
N ALA A 166 -1.82 6.32 -8.21
CA ALA A 166 -3.23 6.16 -8.52
C ALA A 166 -4.15 6.62 -7.38
N ARG A 167 -3.80 6.35 -6.12
CA ARG A 167 -4.57 6.80 -4.94
C ARG A 167 -4.52 8.30 -4.72
N VAL A 168 -3.46 8.96 -5.11
CA VAL A 168 -3.33 10.42 -5.05
C VAL A 168 -4.17 11.09 -6.15
N PHE A 169 -4.09 10.61 -7.39
CA PHE A 169 -4.85 11.19 -8.51
C PHE A 169 -6.33 10.80 -8.52
N LYS A 170 -6.65 9.59 -8.03
CA LYS A 170 -8.02 9.06 -7.90
C LYS A 170 -8.24 8.50 -6.49
N PRO A 171 -8.48 9.38 -5.49
CA PRO A 171 -8.69 8.94 -4.12
C PRO A 171 -9.77 7.85 -4.01
N GLY A 172 -9.49 6.81 -3.23
CA GLY A 172 -10.34 5.64 -3.08
C GLY A 172 -10.16 4.58 -4.17
N THR A 173 -9.16 4.71 -5.04
CA THR A 173 -8.78 3.62 -5.97
C THR A 173 -8.52 2.33 -5.20
N LYS A 174 -9.08 1.21 -5.69
CA LYS A 174 -8.86 -0.11 -5.10
C LYS A 174 -7.40 -0.50 -5.26
N PHE A 175 -6.70 -0.60 -4.15
CA PHE A 175 -5.32 -1.06 -4.07
C PHE A 175 -5.13 -1.74 -2.73
N GLU A 176 -4.99 -3.06 -2.74
CA GLU A 176 -5.05 -3.89 -1.54
C GLU A 176 -3.76 -4.64 -1.23
N VAL A 177 -2.68 -4.32 -1.94
CA VAL A 177 -1.37 -4.96 -1.74
C VAL A 177 -0.45 -4.09 -0.89
N MET A 178 0.48 -4.75 -0.21
CA MET A 178 1.50 -4.17 0.65
C MET A 178 2.87 -4.71 0.20
N LEU A 179 3.79 -3.83 -0.14
CA LEU A 179 5.20 -4.18 -0.35
C LEU A 179 5.84 -4.43 1.03
N CYS A 180 6.43 -5.62 1.22
CA CYS A 180 7.04 -6.04 2.47
C CYS A 180 8.55 -6.24 2.28
N LEU A 181 9.36 -5.39 2.89
CA LEU A 181 10.82 -5.52 2.88
C LEU A 181 11.27 -6.38 4.06
N VAL A 182 11.95 -7.49 3.78
CA VAL A 182 12.30 -8.51 4.77
C VAL A 182 13.81 -8.72 4.81
N GLY A 183 14.43 -8.60 5.98
CA GLY A 183 15.88 -8.77 6.14
C GLY A 183 16.37 -8.18 7.45
N GLY A 184 17.66 -8.29 7.71
CA GLY A 184 18.30 -7.91 8.98
C GLY A 184 17.96 -6.49 9.45
N GLN A 185 18.13 -6.27 10.74
CA GLN A 185 18.02 -4.94 11.34
C GLN A 185 19.11 -4.02 10.77
N GLY A 186 18.82 -2.74 10.58
CA GLY A 186 19.78 -1.77 10.04
C GLY A 186 19.92 -1.77 8.52
N ALA A 187 19.21 -2.64 7.78
CA ALA A 187 19.27 -2.71 6.32
C ALA A 187 18.63 -1.51 5.57
N GLY A 188 18.22 -0.44 6.25
CA GLY A 188 17.68 0.75 5.61
C GLY A 188 16.21 0.66 5.15
N LYS A 189 15.47 -0.41 5.51
CA LYS A 189 14.10 -0.67 5.05
C LYS A 189 13.13 0.48 5.29
N SER A 190 13.01 0.91 6.54
CA SER A 190 12.11 2.02 6.92
C SER A 190 12.58 3.35 6.35
N THR A 191 13.90 3.58 6.29
CA THR A 191 14.49 4.78 5.65
C THR A 191 14.16 4.82 4.16
N PHE A 192 14.19 3.68 3.47
CA PHE A 192 13.79 3.61 2.06
C PHE A 192 12.33 4.03 1.86
N PHE A 193 11.39 3.55 2.66
CA PHE A 193 9.99 3.96 2.59
C PHE A 193 9.80 5.44 2.97
N ARG A 194 10.53 5.93 3.97
CA ARG A 194 10.51 7.34 4.36
C ARG A 194 10.99 8.25 3.21
N PHE A 195 12.08 7.88 2.53
CA PHE A 195 12.58 8.65 1.39
C PHE A 195 11.65 8.51 0.17
N LEU A 196 11.05 7.34 -0.02
CA LEU A 196 10.06 7.12 -1.06
C LEU A 196 8.82 8.00 -0.86
N ALA A 197 8.47 8.35 0.38
CA ALA A 197 7.43 9.33 0.67
C ALA A 197 7.83 10.77 0.33
N VAL A 198 9.09 11.04 -0.04
CA VAL A 198 9.69 12.31 -0.46
C VAL A 198 9.85 13.31 0.69
N ARG A 199 8.80 13.57 1.44
CA ARG A 199 8.79 14.42 2.62
C ARG A 199 8.45 13.63 3.87
N ASP A 200 9.11 13.94 4.98
CA ASP A 200 8.89 13.23 6.24
C ASP A 200 7.45 13.35 6.73
N GLU A 201 6.80 14.48 6.49
CA GLU A 201 5.40 14.72 6.83
C GLU A 201 4.39 13.87 6.02
N TRP A 202 4.83 13.28 4.90
CA TRP A 202 4.01 12.37 4.10
C TRP A 202 4.23 10.89 4.43
N PHE A 203 5.14 10.61 5.36
CA PHE A 203 5.45 9.29 5.88
C PHE A 203 4.91 9.10 7.30
N SER A 204 4.49 7.90 7.64
CA SER A 204 4.18 7.50 9.01
C SER A 204 4.59 6.06 9.27
N ASP A 205 5.18 5.81 10.43
CA ASP A 205 5.51 4.48 10.99
C ASP A 205 4.75 4.22 12.31
N ASP A 206 3.78 5.08 12.65
CA ASP A 206 3.04 5.02 13.93
C ASP A 206 1.80 4.10 13.87
N LEU A 207 1.57 3.37 12.78
CA LEU A 207 0.43 2.47 12.67
C LEU A 207 0.74 1.08 13.27
N ARG A 208 0.57 0.96 14.60
CA ARG A 208 0.88 -0.27 15.35
C ARG A 208 -0.33 -1.15 15.66
N LYS A 209 -1.54 -0.60 15.61
CA LYS A 209 -2.80 -1.30 15.90
C LYS A 209 -3.89 -0.82 14.98
N LEU A 210 -4.77 -1.74 14.55
CA LEU A 210 -5.89 -1.45 13.64
C LEU A 210 -7.24 -1.29 14.33
N ASP A 211 -7.33 -1.62 15.61
CA ASP A 211 -8.52 -1.55 16.47
C ASP A 211 -8.62 -0.24 17.27
N ASP A 212 -7.71 0.71 17.05
CA ASP A 212 -7.74 2.03 17.65
C ASP A 212 -8.79 2.91 16.96
N ASP A 213 -9.71 3.52 17.71
CA ASP A 213 -10.68 4.49 17.20
C ASP A 213 -10.03 5.68 16.48
N ASN A 214 -8.74 5.94 16.73
CA ASN A 214 -7.96 6.99 16.10
C ASN A 214 -7.17 6.53 14.86
N VAL A 215 -7.27 5.27 14.45
CA VAL A 215 -6.53 4.74 13.30
C VAL A 215 -6.72 5.61 12.06
N TYR A 216 -7.92 6.10 11.85
CA TYR A 216 -8.25 6.92 10.67
C TYR A 216 -7.56 8.28 10.67
N ARG A 217 -7.32 8.86 11.85
CA ARG A 217 -6.55 10.11 11.99
C ARG A 217 -5.09 9.91 11.64
N LYS A 218 -4.54 8.71 11.90
CA LYS A 218 -3.16 8.33 11.57
C LYS A 218 -2.96 8.13 10.06
N LEU A 219 -4.03 7.94 9.29
CA LEU A 219 -3.96 7.86 7.83
C LEU A 219 -3.95 9.24 7.16
N GLN A 220 -4.55 10.23 7.82
CA GLN A 220 -4.76 11.56 7.23
C GLN A 220 -3.44 12.33 7.11
N GLY A 221 -3.15 12.82 5.92
CA GLY A 221 -1.94 13.61 5.64
C GLY A 221 -0.71 12.76 5.27
N HIS A 222 -0.81 11.43 5.31
CA HIS A 222 0.28 10.55 4.95
C HIS A 222 0.04 9.89 3.58
N TRP A 223 1.11 9.74 2.82
CA TRP A 223 1.10 9.11 1.50
C TRP A 223 1.59 7.66 1.56
N ILE A 224 2.67 7.40 2.31
CA ILE A 224 3.21 6.08 2.57
C ILE A 224 3.16 5.82 4.07
N ILE A 225 2.54 4.71 4.47
CA ILE A 225 2.39 4.31 5.87
C ILE A 225 3.05 2.96 6.07
N GLU A 226 4.05 2.91 6.94
CA GLU A 226 4.74 1.69 7.31
C GLU A 226 4.03 0.97 8.46
N MET A 227 3.83 -0.32 8.29
CA MET A 227 3.34 -1.25 9.30
C MET A 227 4.51 -2.13 9.76
N SER A 228 5.37 -1.57 10.61
CA SER A 228 6.59 -2.24 11.08
C SER A 228 6.27 -3.42 11.97
N GLU A 229 6.88 -4.60 11.71
CA GLU A 229 6.76 -5.85 12.48
C GLU A 229 5.31 -6.32 12.76
N MET A 230 4.32 -5.65 12.19
CA MET A 230 2.92 -5.88 12.51
C MET A 230 2.42 -7.23 12.01
N ILE A 231 2.93 -7.67 10.85
CA ILE A 231 2.54 -8.95 10.25
C ILE A 231 3.21 -10.10 11.01
N ALA A 232 4.50 -9.97 11.34
CA ALA A 232 5.28 -10.99 12.04
C ALA A 232 4.74 -11.33 13.43
N THR A 233 4.10 -10.36 14.09
CA THR A 233 3.53 -10.52 15.44
C THR A 233 2.03 -10.84 15.44
N ALA A 234 1.40 -10.85 14.26
CA ALA A 234 -0.04 -11.01 14.13
C ALA A 234 -0.45 -12.48 14.23
N ASN A 235 -1.49 -12.75 15.02
CA ASN A 235 -2.17 -14.05 14.99
C ASN A 235 -3.13 -14.15 13.78
N ALA A 236 -3.71 -15.32 13.53
CA ALA A 236 -4.59 -15.56 12.38
C ALA A 236 -5.76 -14.57 12.27
N LYS A 237 -6.36 -14.16 13.39
CA LYS A 237 -7.44 -13.17 13.42
C LYS A 237 -6.92 -11.79 13.03
N SER A 238 -5.80 -11.37 13.60
CA SER A 238 -5.17 -10.08 13.29
C SER A 238 -4.77 -9.99 11.82
N ILE A 239 -4.35 -11.08 11.19
CA ILE A 239 -4.04 -11.12 9.75
C ILE A 239 -5.27 -10.87 8.89
N GLU A 240 -6.41 -11.47 9.22
CA GLU A 240 -7.66 -11.21 8.50
C GLU A 240 -8.13 -9.75 8.70
N ASP A 241 -7.92 -9.17 9.89
CA ASP A 241 -8.17 -7.76 10.15
C ASP A 241 -7.25 -6.86 9.29
N ILE A 242 -5.95 -7.19 9.18
CA ILE A 242 -5.00 -6.48 8.29
C ILE A 242 -5.46 -6.59 6.82
N LYS A 243 -5.80 -7.78 6.35
CA LYS A 243 -6.29 -8.00 4.98
C LYS A 243 -7.58 -7.21 4.69
N SER A 244 -8.51 -7.21 5.64
CA SER A 244 -9.74 -6.41 5.58
C SER A 244 -9.42 -4.92 5.53
N PHE A 245 -8.53 -4.47 6.41
CA PHE A 245 -8.10 -3.08 6.47
C PHE A 245 -7.42 -2.63 5.16
N LEU A 246 -6.51 -3.41 4.58
CA LEU A 246 -5.86 -3.09 3.31
C LEU A 246 -6.86 -2.94 2.14
N SER A 247 -7.96 -3.69 2.18
CA SER A 247 -8.97 -3.71 1.10
C SER A 247 -9.90 -2.51 1.11
N ARG A 248 -9.92 -1.70 2.18
CA ARG A 248 -10.81 -0.53 2.27
C ARG A 248 -10.40 0.55 1.28
N GLN A 249 -11.37 1.21 0.71
CA GLN A 249 -11.19 2.32 -0.24
C GLN A 249 -11.49 3.68 0.37
N LYS A 250 -12.27 3.70 1.44
CA LYS A 250 -12.66 4.89 2.19
C LYS A 250 -12.85 4.57 3.66
N GLU A 251 -12.75 5.60 4.48
CA GLU A 251 -13.09 5.58 5.89
C GLU A 251 -14.21 6.58 6.14
N THR A 252 -15.21 6.19 6.92
CA THR A 252 -16.30 7.09 7.29
C THR A 252 -16.17 7.43 8.76
N TYR A 253 -15.76 8.65 9.06
CA TYR A 253 -15.63 9.13 10.43
C TYR A 253 -15.96 10.62 10.53
N LYS A 254 -16.19 11.06 11.76
CA LYS A 254 -16.42 12.46 12.12
C LYS A 254 -15.10 13.07 12.57
N ALA A 255 -14.59 14.04 11.82
CA ALA A 255 -13.42 14.81 12.27
C ALA A 255 -13.77 15.64 13.52
N PRO A 256 -12.80 15.95 14.40
CA PRO A 256 -13.02 16.84 15.53
C PRO A 256 -13.62 18.16 15.04
N TYR A 257 -14.63 18.65 15.77
CA TYR A 257 -15.35 19.90 15.48
C TYR A 257 -16.24 19.90 14.22
N GLU A 258 -16.31 18.82 13.45
CA GLU A 258 -17.33 18.65 12.40
C GLU A 258 -18.65 18.17 13.00
N VAL A 259 -19.77 18.64 12.42
CA VAL A 259 -21.11 18.24 12.89
C VAL A 259 -21.52 16.88 12.30
N HIS A 260 -21.13 16.62 11.07
CA HIS A 260 -21.52 15.42 10.33
C HIS A 260 -20.34 14.51 10.00
N PRO A 261 -20.50 13.16 10.02
CA PRO A 261 -19.50 12.25 9.50
C PRO A 261 -19.32 12.46 7.99
N LYS A 262 -18.10 12.29 7.51
CA LYS A 262 -17.72 12.43 6.09
C LYS A 262 -16.97 11.19 5.63
N ASP A 263 -17.14 10.83 4.37
CA ASP A 263 -16.36 9.80 3.71
C ASP A 263 -15.00 10.35 3.30
N HIS A 264 -13.95 9.83 3.91
CA HIS A 264 -12.56 10.14 3.57
C HIS A 264 -12.01 9.03 2.67
N LYS A 265 -11.88 9.32 1.38
CA LYS A 265 -11.31 8.38 0.41
C LYS A 265 -9.82 8.20 0.66
N ARG A 266 -9.33 6.95 0.68
CA ARG A 266 -7.92 6.66 0.89
C ARG A 266 -7.03 7.23 -0.19
N GLN A 267 -5.97 7.91 0.25
CA GLN A 267 -4.92 8.50 -0.59
C GLN A 267 -3.55 7.87 -0.29
N CYS A 268 -3.44 7.10 0.80
CA CYS A 268 -2.20 6.44 1.22
C CYS A 268 -2.10 5.01 0.70
N VAL A 269 -0.86 4.50 0.65
CA VAL A 269 -0.52 3.09 0.47
C VAL A 269 0.19 2.56 1.71
N PHE A 270 0.18 1.23 1.89
CA PHE A 270 0.78 0.59 3.05
C PHE A 270 2.01 -0.19 2.65
N ALA A 271 3.07 -0.02 3.42
CA ALA A 271 4.33 -0.74 3.32
C ALA A 271 4.52 -1.58 4.59
N GLY A 272 5.25 -2.69 4.49
CA GLY A 272 5.59 -3.54 5.61
C GLY A 272 7.09 -3.72 5.73
N THR A 273 7.58 -3.87 6.97
CA THR A 273 8.96 -4.28 7.23
C THR A 273 8.98 -5.44 8.21
N SER A 274 9.92 -6.36 8.04
CA SER A 274 10.18 -7.43 9.00
C SER A 274 11.69 -7.71 9.11
N ASN A 275 12.11 -8.06 10.32
CA ASN A 275 13.48 -8.50 10.59
C ASN A 275 13.62 -10.04 10.55
N THR A 276 12.50 -10.77 10.52
CA THR A 276 12.46 -12.23 10.41
C THR A 276 11.97 -12.66 9.03
N LEU A 277 12.56 -13.71 8.47
CA LEU A 277 12.18 -14.22 7.16
C LEU A 277 10.76 -14.82 7.20
N ASP A 278 10.46 -15.61 8.19
CA ASP A 278 9.17 -16.30 8.38
C ASP A 278 8.10 -15.38 9.01
N PHE A 279 7.92 -14.19 8.43
CA PHE A 279 6.99 -13.19 8.93
C PHE A 279 5.54 -13.38 8.46
N LEU A 280 5.32 -14.12 7.37
CA LEU A 280 3.96 -14.39 6.88
C LEU A 280 3.31 -15.51 7.70
N PRO A 281 2.03 -15.39 8.05
CA PRO A 281 1.33 -16.47 8.72
C PRO A 281 1.12 -17.65 7.79
N LEU A 282 0.97 -18.84 8.38
CA LEU A 282 0.49 -20.04 7.68
C LEU A 282 -0.96 -19.81 7.23
N ASP A 283 -1.12 -19.12 6.09
CA ASP A 283 -2.43 -18.94 5.46
C ASP A 283 -2.51 -19.79 4.18
N ARG A 284 -3.24 -20.90 4.28
CA ARG A 284 -3.50 -21.81 3.18
C ARG A 284 -4.47 -21.25 2.14
N THR A 285 -5.14 -20.14 2.45
CA THR A 285 -6.06 -19.44 1.52
C THR A 285 -5.35 -18.40 0.67
N GLY A 286 -4.14 -18.03 1.04
CA GLY A 286 -3.22 -17.22 0.26
C GLY A 286 -3.00 -15.80 0.82
N ASN A 287 -1.74 -15.44 0.90
CA ASN A 287 -1.25 -14.14 1.37
C ASN A 287 -1.09 -13.13 0.22
N ARG A 288 -1.89 -13.21 -0.85
CA ARG A 288 -1.74 -12.46 -2.12
C ARG A 288 -1.62 -10.93 -1.96
N ARG A 289 -1.96 -10.40 -0.78
CA ARG A 289 -1.84 -8.96 -0.49
C ARG A 289 -0.45 -8.56 -0.03
N PHE A 290 0.36 -9.51 0.42
CA PHE A 290 1.71 -9.24 0.91
C PHE A 290 2.71 -9.58 -0.19
N LEU A 291 3.52 -8.61 -0.58
CA LEU A 291 4.51 -8.74 -1.64
C LEU A 291 5.91 -8.72 -1.00
N PRO A 292 6.43 -9.89 -0.54
CA PRO A 292 7.71 -9.94 0.16
C PRO A 292 8.87 -9.74 -0.81
N VAL A 293 9.85 -8.93 -0.38
CA VAL A 293 11.14 -8.76 -1.02
C VAL A 293 12.22 -8.95 0.03
N GLN A 294 13.10 -9.93 -0.19
CA GLN A 294 14.25 -10.14 0.67
C GLN A 294 15.32 -9.09 0.38
N VAL A 295 15.84 -8.48 1.44
CA VAL A 295 16.89 -7.47 1.39
C VAL A 295 18.12 -7.93 2.16
N GLN A 296 19.30 -7.52 1.69
CA GLN A 296 20.61 -7.90 2.26
C GLN A 296 21.50 -6.66 2.29
N ALA A 297 21.68 -6.08 3.46
CA ALA A 297 22.43 -4.82 3.62
C ALA A 297 23.84 -4.89 3.02
N GLU A 298 24.52 -6.02 3.18
CA GLU A 298 25.90 -6.24 2.69
C GLU A 298 25.99 -6.27 1.16
N ALA A 299 24.88 -6.51 0.48
CA ALA A 299 24.80 -6.55 -0.96
C ALA A 299 24.30 -5.22 -1.56
N ALA A 300 23.94 -4.23 -0.74
CA ALA A 300 23.58 -2.90 -1.22
C ALA A 300 24.78 -2.20 -1.86
N GLU A 301 24.53 -1.50 -2.97
CA GLU A 301 25.57 -0.73 -3.66
C GLU A 301 25.93 0.55 -2.92
N VAL A 302 24.92 1.18 -2.30
CA VAL A 302 25.05 2.42 -1.55
C VAL A 302 24.20 2.34 -0.29
N HIS A 303 24.73 2.77 0.84
CA HIS A 303 23.89 2.96 2.02
C HIS A 303 23.03 4.22 1.85
N ILE A 304 21.70 4.10 2.00
CA ILE A 304 20.73 5.16 1.66
C ILE A 304 20.98 6.49 2.40
N LEU A 305 21.65 6.46 3.56
CA LEU A 305 22.02 7.65 4.34
C LEU A 305 23.46 8.13 4.09
N GLU A 306 24.23 7.47 3.22
CA GLU A 306 25.60 7.86 2.92
C GLU A 306 25.65 9.25 2.26
N ASP A 307 24.77 9.47 1.27
CA ASP A 307 24.49 10.76 0.68
C ASP A 307 22.96 10.94 0.55
N GLU A 308 22.37 11.61 1.53
CA GLU A 308 20.92 11.81 1.56
C GLU A 308 20.42 12.61 0.34
N ALA A 309 21.18 13.61 -0.11
CA ALA A 309 20.78 14.44 -1.23
C ALA A 309 20.76 13.64 -2.54
N ALA A 310 21.80 12.84 -2.78
CA ALA A 310 21.86 11.94 -3.94
C ALA A 310 20.77 10.87 -3.89
N SER A 311 20.52 10.28 -2.73
CA SER A 311 19.47 9.27 -2.54
C SER A 311 18.07 9.84 -2.79
N ARG A 312 17.79 11.04 -2.31
CA ARG A 312 16.51 11.74 -2.57
C ARG A 312 16.37 12.13 -4.05
N ALA A 313 17.45 12.55 -4.72
CA ALA A 313 17.44 12.85 -6.16
C ALA A 313 17.17 11.57 -6.98
N TYR A 314 17.81 10.45 -6.63
CA TYR A 314 17.56 9.15 -7.26
C TYR A 314 16.08 8.74 -7.14
N ILE A 315 15.51 8.83 -5.94
CA ILE A 315 14.11 8.51 -5.67
C ILE A 315 13.16 9.48 -6.40
N GLY A 316 13.53 10.76 -6.51
CA GLY A 316 12.78 11.72 -7.32
C GLY A 316 12.69 11.29 -8.79
N GLN A 317 13.78 10.77 -9.36
CA GLN A 317 13.79 10.24 -10.73
C GLN A 317 13.01 8.91 -10.85
N MET A 318 12.99 8.07 -9.81
CA MET A 318 12.08 6.91 -9.79
C MET A 318 10.61 7.33 -9.91
N TRP A 319 10.20 8.37 -9.17
CA TRP A 319 8.84 8.91 -9.29
C TRP A 319 8.58 9.53 -10.67
N ALA A 320 9.56 10.20 -11.26
CA ALA A 320 9.45 10.71 -12.63
C ALA A 320 9.24 9.58 -13.65
N GLU A 321 10.01 8.49 -13.53
CA GLU A 321 9.87 7.27 -14.33
C GLU A 321 8.47 6.66 -14.20
N VAL A 322 7.99 6.49 -12.95
CA VAL A 322 6.65 5.95 -12.68
C VAL A 322 5.53 6.86 -13.21
N MET A 323 5.72 8.18 -13.17
CA MET A 323 4.76 9.14 -13.74
C MET A 323 4.65 9.02 -15.26
N GLU A 324 5.75 8.72 -15.98
CA GLU A 324 5.68 8.43 -17.41
C GLU A 324 4.86 7.17 -17.71
N VAL A 325 5.03 6.11 -16.89
CA VAL A 325 4.21 4.89 -17.00
C VAL A 325 2.74 5.19 -16.70
N TYR A 326 2.47 5.97 -15.65
CA TYR A 326 1.11 6.33 -15.25
C TYR A 326 0.39 7.18 -16.31
N ARG A 327 1.08 8.15 -16.92
CA ARG A 327 0.55 9.05 -17.97
C ARG A 327 0.19 8.32 -19.27
N LYS A 328 0.85 7.19 -19.58
CA LYS A 328 0.49 6.33 -20.73
C LYS A 328 -0.89 5.70 -20.61
N GLY A 329 -1.47 5.63 -19.41
CA GLY A 329 -2.92 5.41 -19.18
C GLY A 329 -3.38 3.95 -19.11
N ASP A 330 -2.56 2.95 -19.41
CA ASP A 330 -2.93 1.52 -19.35
C ASP A 330 -2.43 0.83 -18.07
N VAL A 331 -2.64 1.49 -16.93
CA VAL A 331 -2.11 1.03 -15.63
C VAL A 331 -3.01 -0.03 -15.02
N LYS A 332 -2.52 -1.26 -14.97
CA LYS A 332 -3.15 -2.36 -14.22
C LYS A 332 -2.54 -2.43 -12.83
N LEU A 333 -3.34 -2.13 -11.78
CA LEU A 333 -2.90 -2.19 -10.39
C LEU A 333 -2.95 -3.64 -9.84
N LYS A 334 -2.27 -4.56 -10.53
CA LYS A 334 -2.11 -5.96 -10.17
C LYS A 334 -0.87 -6.52 -10.85
N LEU A 335 -0.29 -7.57 -10.29
CA LEU A 335 0.82 -8.29 -10.90
C LEU A 335 0.41 -8.94 -12.24
N SER A 336 1.39 -9.16 -13.08
CA SER A 336 1.24 -10.00 -14.28
C SER A 336 0.89 -11.44 -13.87
N PRO A 337 0.20 -12.21 -14.73
CA PRO A 337 -0.15 -13.60 -14.41
C PRO A 337 1.06 -14.48 -14.08
N ALA A 338 2.21 -14.21 -14.71
CA ALA A 338 3.46 -14.90 -14.42
C ALA A 338 3.94 -14.60 -13.00
N MET A 339 3.93 -13.32 -12.60
CA MET A 339 4.37 -12.90 -11.28
C MET A 339 3.35 -13.25 -10.19
N GLU A 340 2.05 -13.32 -10.49
CA GLU A 340 1.06 -13.87 -9.56
C GLU A 340 1.31 -15.36 -9.25
N LYS A 341 1.74 -16.15 -10.25
CA LYS A 341 2.14 -17.55 -10.04
C LYS A 341 3.42 -17.63 -9.22
N TYR A 342 4.44 -16.87 -9.60
CA TYR A 342 5.72 -16.80 -8.87
C TYR A 342 5.52 -16.40 -7.41
N LEU A 343 4.70 -15.39 -7.15
CA LEU A 343 4.40 -14.91 -5.79
C LEU A 343 3.92 -16.04 -4.87
N LYS A 344 3.05 -16.94 -5.33
CA LYS A 344 2.53 -18.05 -4.50
C LYS A 344 3.63 -19.02 -4.04
N GLU A 345 4.62 -19.24 -4.88
CA GLU A 345 5.77 -20.10 -4.56
C GLU A 345 6.76 -19.32 -3.69
N HIS A 346 7.04 -18.09 -4.06
CA HIS A 346 7.97 -17.20 -3.34
C HIS A 346 7.51 -16.92 -1.91
N GLN A 347 6.23 -16.72 -1.66
CA GLN A 347 5.70 -16.49 -0.31
C GLN A 347 5.94 -17.66 0.65
N ARG A 348 6.12 -18.88 0.15
CA ARG A 348 6.39 -20.06 0.99
C ARG A 348 7.71 -19.92 1.75
N SER A 349 8.71 -19.28 1.17
CA SER A 349 10.00 -19.03 1.84
C SER A 349 9.92 -17.99 2.96
N PHE A 350 8.79 -17.31 3.09
CA PHE A 350 8.53 -16.33 4.15
C PHE A 350 7.45 -16.80 5.14
N MET A 351 7.07 -18.06 5.08
CA MET A 351 6.14 -18.69 6.02
C MET A 351 6.90 -19.65 6.93
N PRO A 352 6.47 -19.82 8.19
CA PRO A 352 7.01 -20.86 9.03
C PRO A 352 6.71 -22.25 8.42
N GLU A 353 7.50 -23.24 8.80
CA GLU A 353 7.31 -24.61 8.33
C GLU A 353 5.91 -25.12 8.74
N ASP A 354 5.14 -25.62 7.76
CA ASP A 354 3.86 -26.27 8.01
C ASP A 354 4.07 -27.73 8.45
N THR A 355 4.46 -27.90 9.72
CA THR A 355 4.70 -29.23 10.32
C THR A 355 3.50 -30.15 10.21
N LEU A 356 2.28 -29.60 10.23
CA LEU A 356 1.05 -30.38 10.03
C LEU A 356 0.94 -30.90 8.60
N ALA A 357 1.23 -30.04 7.61
CA ALA A 357 1.26 -30.48 6.21
C ALA A 357 2.34 -31.52 5.98
N THR A 358 3.56 -31.34 6.51
CA THR A 358 4.65 -32.28 6.41
C THR A 358 4.26 -33.65 6.98
N ARG A 359 3.64 -33.69 8.17
CA ARG A 359 3.16 -34.94 8.77
C ARG A 359 2.11 -35.65 7.91
N ILE A 360 1.11 -34.89 7.37
CA ILE A 360 0.07 -35.45 6.52
C ILE A 360 0.66 -35.99 5.21
N LEU A 361 1.56 -35.26 4.57
CA LEU A 361 2.18 -35.68 3.31
C LEU A 361 3.05 -36.93 3.52
N ASN A 362 3.87 -36.99 4.58
CA ASN A 362 4.64 -38.19 4.93
C ASN A 362 3.75 -39.41 5.18
N PHE A 363 2.61 -39.21 5.84
CA PHE A 363 1.62 -40.27 5.99
C PHE A 363 1.08 -40.74 4.64
N LEU A 364 0.71 -39.81 3.76
CA LEU A 364 0.15 -40.14 2.44
C LEU A 364 1.17 -40.82 1.53
N ASP A 365 2.45 -40.48 1.63
CA ASP A 365 3.53 -41.12 0.86
C ASP A 365 3.71 -42.60 1.28
N GLY A 366 3.64 -42.88 2.58
CA GLY A 366 3.67 -44.21 3.13
C GLY A 366 2.35 -44.99 3.05
N TYR A 367 1.25 -44.32 2.70
CA TYR A 367 -0.07 -44.92 2.72
C TYR A 367 -0.36 -45.78 1.47
N GLY A 368 -0.52 -47.06 1.66
CA GLY A 368 -0.76 -48.04 0.55
C GLY A 368 -2.20 -48.09 0.00
N GLY A 369 -3.14 -47.36 0.63
CA GLY A 369 -4.54 -47.35 0.21
C GLY A 369 -4.82 -46.44 -1.00
N LYS A 370 -5.86 -46.80 -1.77
CA LYS A 370 -6.31 -45.97 -2.92
C LYS A 370 -7.21 -44.80 -2.53
N MET A 371 -7.77 -44.81 -1.32
CA MET A 371 -8.70 -43.79 -0.80
C MET A 371 -8.34 -43.44 0.64
N VAL A 372 -8.52 -42.19 1.02
CA VAL A 372 -8.31 -41.70 2.39
C VAL A 372 -9.40 -40.70 2.75
N CYS A 373 -9.84 -40.65 4.01
CA CYS A 373 -10.75 -39.64 4.52
C CYS A 373 -10.09 -38.77 5.60
N SER A 374 -10.68 -37.59 5.89
CA SER A 374 -10.13 -36.66 6.87
C SER A 374 -9.98 -37.28 8.25
N LEU A 375 -10.94 -38.11 8.68
CA LEU A 375 -10.91 -38.77 9.99
C LEU A 375 -9.77 -39.80 10.06
N GLN A 376 -9.49 -40.51 8.96
CA GLN A 376 -8.37 -41.43 8.88
C GLN A 376 -7.02 -40.69 8.95
N ILE A 377 -6.88 -39.58 8.25
CA ILE A 377 -5.67 -38.73 8.34
C ILE A 377 -5.50 -38.24 9.78
N TYR A 378 -6.57 -37.82 10.46
CA TYR A 378 -6.54 -37.38 11.83
C TYR A 378 -6.02 -38.45 12.81
N HIS A 379 -6.58 -39.66 12.74
CA HIS A 379 -6.20 -40.74 13.65
C HIS A 379 -4.87 -41.42 13.24
N GLU A 380 -4.75 -41.85 11.99
CA GLU A 380 -3.60 -42.63 11.54
C GLU A 380 -2.42 -41.75 11.14
N GLY A 381 -2.67 -40.68 10.43
CA GLY A 381 -1.63 -39.79 9.94
C GLY A 381 -1.07 -38.85 11.01
N LEU A 382 -1.94 -38.31 11.87
CA LEU A 382 -1.53 -37.38 12.92
C LEU A 382 -1.37 -38.04 14.29
N GLY A 383 -1.75 -39.36 14.42
CA GLY A 383 -1.54 -40.14 15.64
C GLY A 383 -2.50 -39.80 16.79
N HIS A 384 -3.68 -39.29 16.49
CA HIS A 384 -4.69 -39.03 17.52
C HIS A 384 -5.40 -40.33 17.91
N PRO A 385 -5.73 -40.51 19.20
CA PRO A 385 -6.44 -41.72 19.66
C PRO A 385 -7.82 -41.89 18.99
N ALA A 386 -8.25 -43.14 18.76
CA ALA A 386 -9.51 -43.42 18.08
C ALA A 386 -10.76 -42.92 18.81
N TYR A 387 -10.67 -42.64 20.10
CA TYR A 387 -11.75 -42.08 20.91
C TYR A 387 -11.82 -40.55 20.90
N GLU A 388 -10.81 -39.86 20.32
CA GLU A 388 -10.76 -38.43 20.24
C GLU A 388 -11.43 -37.96 18.94
N GLU A 389 -12.49 -37.18 19.06
CA GLU A 389 -13.15 -36.63 17.89
C GLU A 389 -12.44 -35.35 17.42
N PRO A 390 -12.15 -35.22 16.11
CA PRO A 390 -11.52 -34.00 15.59
C PRO A 390 -12.45 -32.81 15.73
N LYS A 391 -11.91 -31.69 16.14
CA LYS A 391 -12.63 -30.42 16.14
C LYS A 391 -12.80 -29.92 14.69
N GLN A 392 -13.75 -29.01 14.49
CA GLN A 392 -14.08 -28.50 13.16
C GLN A 392 -12.89 -27.84 12.46
N TYR A 393 -11.97 -27.23 13.22
CA TYR A 393 -10.76 -26.63 12.66
C TYR A 393 -9.75 -27.70 12.18
N ASP A 394 -9.60 -28.83 12.88
CA ASP A 394 -8.71 -29.92 12.45
C ASP A 394 -9.12 -30.47 11.09
N ILE A 395 -10.41 -30.74 10.93
CA ILE A 395 -10.96 -31.20 9.65
C ILE A 395 -10.78 -30.16 8.54
N ARG A 396 -10.94 -28.87 8.87
CA ARG A 396 -10.73 -27.79 7.91
C ARG A 396 -9.27 -27.69 7.47
N ASP A 397 -8.35 -27.83 8.39
CA ASP A 397 -6.92 -27.80 8.14
C ASP A 397 -6.48 -29.01 7.29
N ILE A 398 -6.90 -30.21 7.65
CA ILE A 398 -6.66 -31.42 6.85
C ILE A 398 -7.19 -31.24 5.41
N ASN A 399 -8.44 -30.79 5.25
CA ASN A 399 -9.04 -30.59 3.94
C ASN A 399 -8.27 -29.52 3.12
N SER A 400 -7.79 -28.48 3.77
CA SER A 400 -7.00 -27.44 3.13
C SER A 400 -5.63 -27.96 2.65
N ILE A 401 -4.96 -28.78 3.48
CA ILE A 401 -3.69 -29.42 3.13
C ILE A 401 -3.88 -30.36 1.96
N MET A 402 -4.88 -31.22 2.02
CA MET A 402 -5.19 -32.17 0.96
C MET A 402 -5.46 -31.48 -0.40
N LYS A 403 -6.17 -30.35 -0.35
CA LYS A 403 -6.49 -29.55 -1.55
C LYS A 403 -5.28 -28.85 -2.16
N ASN A 404 -4.40 -28.33 -1.31
CA ASN A 404 -3.34 -27.39 -1.75
C ASN A 404 -1.96 -28.03 -1.89
N TYR A 405 -1.71 -29.16 -1.21
CA TYR A 405 -0.38 -29.77 -1.15
C TYR A 405 -0.35 -31.23 -1.59
N ALA A 406 -1.46 -31.98 -1.51
CA ALA A 406 -1.50 -33.40 -1.88
C ALA A 406 -1.77 -33.59 -3.39
N ALA A 407 -0.78 -33.27 -4.24
CA ALA A 407 -0.91 -33.25 -5.70
C ALA A 407 -1.36 -34.60 -6.32
N GLY A 408 -1.09 -35.75 -5.66
CA GLY A 408 -1.48 -37.07 -6.11
C GLY A 408 -2.87 -37.53 -5.66
N TRP A 409 -3.69 -36.60 -5.08
CA TRP A 409 -4.99 -36.97 -4.52
C TRP A 409 -6.11 -36.08 -5.03
N LYS A 410 -7.24 -36.65 -5.41
CA LYS A 410 -8.43 -35.94 -5.92
C LYS A 410 -9.62 -36.16 -4.99
N ALA A 411 -10.30 -35.09 -4.63
CA ALA A 411 -11.49 -35.15 -3.78
C ALA A 411 -12.66 -35.88 -4.49
N PHE A 412 -13.43 -36.64 -3.74
CA PHE A 412 -14.70 -37.21 -4.23
C PHE A 412 -15.78 -36.13 -4.33
N GLU A 413 -16.64 -36.28 -5.32
CA GLU A 413 -17.87 -35.49 -5.38
C GLU A 413 -18.89 -35.97 -4.33
N ASN A 414 -19.05 -37.31 -4.16
CA ASN A 414 -20.00 -37.92 -3.24
C ASN A 414 -19.28 -38.73 -2.15
N PRO A 415 -19.85 -38.83 -0.92
CA PRO A 415 -19.29 -39.64 0.15
C PRO A 415 -19.20 -41.11 -0.26
N ARG A 416 -18.05 -41.76 0.01
CA ARG A 416 -17.81 -43.20 -0.21
C ARG A 416 -17.68 -43.93 1.12
N HIS A 417 -17.78 -45.26 1.09
CA HIS A 417 -17.65 -46.13 2.25
C HIS A 417 -16.18 -46.47 2.49
N PHE A 418 -15.72 -46.22 3.71
CA PHE A 418 -14.40 -46.60 4.20
C PHE A 418 -14.52 -47.79 5.16
N PRO A 419 -13.46 -48.57 5.38
CA PRO A 419 -13.42 -49.60 6.41
C PRO A 419 -13.77 -49.05 7.80
N SER A 420 -14.32 -49.90 8.68
CA SER A 420 -14.54 -49.53 10.09
C SER A 420 -13.23 -49.09 10.73
N PRO A 421 -13.20 -48.02 11.53
CA PRO A 421 -14.33 -47.27 12.11
C PRO A 421 -14.85 -46.06 11.28
N TYR A 422 -14.32 -45.82 10.10
CA TYR A 422 -14.55 -44.57 9.38
C TYR A 422 -15.87 -44.47 8.63
N ASN A 423 -16.49 -45.62 8.25
CA ASN A 423 -17.80 -45.66 7.62
C ASN A 423 -17.95 -44.79 6.35
N ARG A 424 -19.11 -44.16 6.14
CA ARG A 424 -19.40 -43.36 4.94
C ARG A 424 -18.99 -41.88 5.13
N GLN A 425 -17.97 -41.45 4.38
CA GLN A 425 -17.40 -40.11 4.48
C GLN A 425 -17.00 -39.54 3.12
N LYS A 426 -16.81 -38.19 3.09
CA LYS A 426 -16.05 -37.52 2.04
C LYS A 426 -14.57 -37.82 2.21
N GLY A 427 -13.82 -37.80 1.12
CA GLY A 427 -12.39 -38.09 1.14
C GLY A 427 -11.77 -37.86 -0.23
N TRP A 428 -10.63 -38.46 -0.41
CA TRP A 428 -9.82 -38.34 -1.63
C TRP A 428 -9.44 -39.70 -2.14
N GLU A 429 -9.29 -39.82 -3.48
CA GLU A 429 -8.72 -40.98 -4.16
C GLU A 429 -7.35 -40.61 -4.72
N ARG A 430 -6.44 -41.57 -4.72
CA ARG A 430 -5.13 -41.41 -5.34
C ARG A 430 -5.34 -41.34 -6.86
N VAL A 431 -4.81 -40.30 -7.48
CA VAL A 431 -4.76 -40.15 -8.94
C VAL A 431 -3.58 -41.01 -9.41
N GLU A 432 -3.86 -42.15 -10.07
CA GLU A 432 -2.79 -42.88 -10.73
C GLU A 432 -2.21 -41.99 -11.82
N PRO A 433 -0.87 -41.89 -11.94
CA PRO A 433 -0.28 -41.19 -13.09
C PRO A 433 -0.84 -41.84 -14.35
N PRO A 434 -1.08 -41.09 -15.45
CA PRO A 434 -1.57 -41.67 -16.69
C PRO A 434 -0.67 -42.82 -17.05
N ASP A 435 -1.29 -44.00 -17.28
CA ASP A 435 -0.57 -45.21 -17.62
C ASP A 435 0.12 -45.00 -18.98
N ASN A 436 1.35 -44.57 -18.94
CA ASN A 436 2.24 -44.58 -20.08
C ASN A 436 2.63 -46.05 -20.29
N GLY A 437 1.72 -46.79 -20.93
CA GLY A 437 1.95 -48.18 -21.32
C GLY A 437 3.29 -48.32 -22.04
N GLY A 438 4.28 -48.80 -21.30
CA GLY A 438 5.63 -49.02 -21.81
C GLY A 438 6.57 -49.37 -20.67
N HIS A 439 6.81 -50.64 -20.45
CA HIS A 439 7.95 -51.15 -19.70
C HIS A 439 9.25 -50.58 -20.34
N GLY A 440 9.72 -49.47 -19.83
CA GLY A 440 11.02 -48.85 -20.19
C GLY A 440 11.87 -48.72 -18.93
N LYS A 441 12.92 -49.50 -18.88
CA LYS A 441 14.01 -49.44 -17.89
C LYS A 441 14.43 -47.95 -17.70
N SER A 442 14.52 -47.50 -16.46
CA SER A 442 15.11 -46.23 -16.09
C SER A 442 16.60 -46.22 -16.52
N GLY A 443 16.83 -45.72 -17.71
CA GLY A 443 18.17 -45.36 -18.18
C GLY A 443 18.10 -43.90 -18.60
N PHE A 444 18.87 -43.09 -17.94
CA PHE A 444 19.16 -41.74 -18.35
C PHE A 444 19.70 -41.80 -19.79
N GLN A 445 18.91 -41.38 -20.77
CA GLN A 445 19.43 -41.20 -22.11
C GLN A 445 19.92 -39.75 -22.23
N PRO A 446 21.19 -39.50 -22.54
CA PRO A 446 21.67 -38.15 -22.82
C PRO A 446 20.95 -37.59 -24.04
N LEU A 447 20.57 -36.33 -23.98
CA LEU A 447 19.97 -35.60 -25.09
C LEU A 447 20.90 -35.61 -26.31
N PRO A 448 20.39 -35.75 -27.53
CA PRO A 448 21.22 -35.64 -28.77
C PRO A 448 21.91 -34.27 -28.83
N GLU A 449 23.15 -34.25 -29.26
CA GLU A 449 24.06 -33.06 -29.32
C GLU A 449 23.51 -31.84 -30.09
N GLY A 450 22.32 -31.87 -30.63
CA GLY A 450 21.70 -30.73 -31.34
C GLY A 450 20.61 -30.00 -30.53
N GLU A 451 20.04 -30.60 -29.49
CA GLU A 451 18.92 -29.99 -28.75
C GLU A 451 19.36 -29.12 -27.57
N ALA A 452 20.57 -29.34 -27.04
CA ALA A 452 21.11 -28.56 -25.91
C ALA A 452 21.34 -27.08 -26.25
N VAL A 453 21.64 -26.78 -27.52
CA VAL A 453 21.86 -25.42 -28.00
C VAL A 453 20.58 -24.62 -28.13
N GLN A 454 19.42 -25.27 -28.29
CA GLN A 454 18.13 -24.61 -28.37
C GLN A 454 17.57 -24.23 -27.00
N LEU A 455 18.11 -24.77 -25.91
CA LEU A 455 17.68 -24.47 -24.55
C LEU A 455 18.49 -23.34 -23.87
N GLY A 456 19.46 -22.74 -24.59
CA GLY A 456 20.23 -21.60 -24.08
C GLY A 456 21.13 -21.90 -22.87
N LEU A 457 21.56 -23.17 -22.70
CA LEU A 457 22.49 -23.57 -21.66
C LEU A 457 23.92 -23.10 -22.02
N PRO A 458 24.71 -22.55 -21.07
CA PRO A 458 26.08 -22.13 -21.30
C PRO A 458 26.95 -23.31 -21.76
N GLU A 459 27.82 -23.09 -22.76
CA GLU A 459 28.75 -24.12 -23.29
C GLU A 459 29.65 -24.75 -22.21
N GLU A 460 29.99 -24.02 -21.16
CA GLU A 460 30.79 -24.47 -20.02
C GLU A 460 30.19 -25.65 -19.25
N TRP A 461 28.88 -25.88 -19.38
CA TRP A 461 28.18 -27.01 -18.68
C TRP A 461 28.19 -28.29 -19.51
N LEU A 462 28.55 -28.19 -20.79
CA LEU A 462 28.60 -29.35 -21.70
C LEU A 462 29.97 -30.07 -21.66
N GLU A 463 31.00 -29.40 -21.14
CA GLU A 463 32.34 -29.99 -21.03
C GLU A 463 32.64 -30.75 -19.73
N ALA A 464 31.84 -30.57 -18.67
CA ALA A 464 32.05 -31.18 -17.35
C ALA A 464 31.70 -32.68 -17.25
N GLY A 465 31.29 -33.31 -18.33
CA GLY A 465 30.84 -34.71 -18.37
C GLY A 465 31.60 -35.66 -19.28
N LYS A 466 32.80 -35.29 -19.77
CA LYS A 466 33.67 -36.23 -20.50
C LYS A 466 34.69 -36.89 -19.58
N PRO A 467 34.81 -38.24 -19.63
CA PRO A 467 35.69 -39.02 -18.73
C PRO A 467 37.15 -38.72 -18.92
#